data_3b38242a12fc2a966e44bb4d697d2ce6
#
_entry.id   3b38242a12fc2a966e44bb4d697d2ce6
#
_cell.length_a   1.000
_cell.length_b   1.000
_cell.length_c   1.000
_cell.angle_alpha   90.00
_cell.angle_beta   90.00
_cell.angle_gamma   90.00
#
_symmetry.space_group_name_H-M   'P 1'
#
loop_
_entity.id
_entity.type
_entity.pdbx_description
1 polymer ?
#
loop_
_entity_poly.entity_id
_entity_poly.type
_entity_poly.pdbx_seq_one_letter_code
_entity_poly.pdbx_strand_id
1 'polypeptide(L)'
;TRPGNKPEPPRVHPRERDFMRWDTPSYWWSNNDHCYGYRVRVLPSRARRHVYDGVTYYCYNDIWYRPYKGYYMVCRPPHGLSLAADIISQIAWAAVKISYYNAVTDALSQINEPGLTQNYASRDTDYFYQDGVFYSKNAWGEYRVITPPAGALVESLPEDFDVVTLRDGNEYYKVDDTVYKITISDGKPYFEVLGQLYV
;
A
#
# COMPACT_ATOMS: atom_id res chain seq x y z
N THR A 1 -16.39 -13.07 15.69
CA THR A 1 -17.22 -11.86 15.50
C THR A 1 -16.44 -10.94 14.59
N ARG A 2 -16.94 -10.68 13.38
CA ARG A 2 -16.36 -9.66 12.52
C ARG A 2 -16.28 -8.35 13.32
N PRO A 3 -15.15 -7.63 13.24
CA PRO A 3 -15.05 -6.32 13.84
C PRO A 3 -16.23 -5.48 13.32
N GLY A 4 -17.07 -5.00 14.24
CA GLY A 4 -18.31 -4.36 13.88
C GLY A 4 -18.11 -3.21 12.91
N ASN A 5 -18.94 -3.18 11.91
CA ASN A 5 -19.37 -2.03 11.11
C ASN A 5 -18.36 -0.93 10.75
N LYS A 6 -17.11 -1.25 10.39
CA LYS A 6 -16.44 -0.40 9.44
C LYS A 6 -17.13 -0.64 8.10
N PRO A 7 -17.71 0.39 7.44
CA PRO A 7 -18.18 0.20 6.08
C PRO A 7 -16.99 -0.32 5.26
N GLU A 8 -17.14 -1.50 4.69
CA GLU A 8 -16.17 -1.96 3.70
C GLU A 8 -16.10 -0.89 2.62
N PRO A 9 -14.91 -0.40 2.28
CA PRO A 9 -14.80 0.49 1.14
C PRO A 9 -15.36 -0.21 -0.10
N PRO A 10 -15.96 0.53 -1.02
CA PRO A 10 -16.57 -0.05 -2.22
C PRO A 10 -15.53 -0.90 -2.95
N ARG A 11 -15.85 -2.15 -3.17
CA ARG A 11 -14.97 -3.10 -3.89
C ARG A 11 -14.98 -2.74 -5.36
N VAL A 12 -13.86 -2.21 -5.86
CA VAL A 12 -13.68 -2.07 -7.30
C VAL A 12 -13.38 -3.45 -7.87
N HIS A 13 -14.29 -3.96 -8.63
CA HIS A 13 -14.04 -5.22 -9.33
C HIS A 13 -12.87 -5.02 -10.32
N PRO A 14 -11.87 -5.92 -10.41
CA PRO A 14 -10.76 -5.79 -11.35
C PRO A 14 -11.20 -5.55 -12.80
N ARG A 15 -12.34 -6.10 -13.20
CA ARG A 15 -12.95 -5.87 -14.52
C ARG A 15 -13.46 -4.46 -14.71
N GLU A 16 -13.96 -3.81 -13.67
CA GLU A 16 -14.42 -2.42 -13.76
C GLU A 16 -13.25 -1.47 -14.00
N ARG A 17 -12.11 -1.77 -13.40
CA ARG A 17 -10.85 -1.04 -13.68
C ARG A 17 -10.38 -1.21 -15.12
N ASP A 18 -10.62 -2.36 -15.74
CA ASP A 18 -10.26 -2.61 -17.13
C ASP A 18 -11.15 -1.83 -18.13
N PHE A 19 -12.32 -1.41 -17.72
CA PHE A 19 -13.25 -0.61 -18.51
C PHE A 19 -13.13 0.90 -18.30
N MET A 20 -12.29 1.34 -17.39
CA MET A 20 -12.07 2.77 -17.17
C MET A 20 -11.40 3.41 -18.36
N ARG A 21 -11.86 4.59 -18.69
CA ARG A 21 -11.25 5.37 -19.76
C ARG A 21 -9.85 5.78 -19.35
N TRP A 22 -8.90 5.43 -20.19
CA TRP A 22 -7.48 5.58 -19.98
C TRP A 22 -6.97 7.02 -20.02
N ASP A 23 -7.77 7.91 -20.55
CA ASP A 23 -7.44 9.28 -20.92
C ASP A 23 -8.15 10.34 -20.07
N THR A 24 -9.02 9.93 -19.17
CA THR A 24 -9.72 10.85 -18.26
C THR A 24 -9.46 10.45 -16.80
N PRO A 25 -9.01 11.39 -15.95
CA PRO A 25 -8.78 11.15 -14.53
C PRO A 25 -10.11 11.19 -13.76
N SER A 26 -11.11 10.45 -14.21
CA SER A 26 -12.37 10.38 -13.48
C SER A 26 -12.44 9.07 -12.72
N TYR A 27 -11.94 9.12 -11.51
CA TYR A 27 -12.09 8.02 -10.59
C TYR A 27 -13.10 8.36 -9.55
N TRP A 28 -14.07 7.53 -9.44
CA TRP A 28 -15.10 7.63 -8.44
C TRP A 28 -14.59 7.36 -7.01
N TRP A 29 -13.41 6.77 -6.86
CA TRP A 29 -12.77 6.51 -5.56
C TRP A 29 -11.69 7.54 -5.18
N SER A 30 -11.41 8.52 -6.01
CA SER A 30 -10.41 9.54 -5.72
C SER A 30 -10.87 10.91 -6.17
N ASN A 31 -10.62 11.88 -5.32
CA ASN A 31 -10.94 13.29 -5.58
C ASN A 31 -9.78 14.06 -6.23
N ASN A 32 -8.71 13.38 -6.63
CA ASN A 32 -7.53 14.01 -7.21
C ASN A 32 -7.02 13.27 -8.45
N ASP A 33 -6.12 13.89 -9.17
CA ASP A 33 -5.53 13.40 -10.42
C ASP A 33 -4.55 12.23 -10.22
N HIS A 34 -4.41 11.71 -9.01
CA HIS A 34 -3.38 10.77 -8.60
C HIS A 34 -3.95 9.39 -8.24
N CYS A 35 -4.99 8.96 -8.94
CA CYS A 35 -5.60 7.67 -8.66
C CYS A 35 -4.67 6.52 -9.00
N TYR A 36 -4.31 5.74 -8.01
CA TYR A 36 -3.58 4.50 -8.24
C TYR A 36 -4.39 3.54 -9.12
N GLY A 37 -3.71 2.96 -10.09
CA GLY A 37 -4.34 2.11 -11.09
C GLY A 37 -4.79 2.83 -12.35
N TYR A 38 -4.71 4.16 -12.41
CA TYR A 38 -4.97 4.91 -13.64
C TYR A 38 -3.93 4.60 -14.70
N ARG A 39 -4.38 4.45 -15.93
CA ARG A 39 -3.54 4.02 -17.03
C ARG A 39 -3.52 5.07 -18.12
N VAL A 40 -2.34 5.35 -18.62
CA VAL A 40 -2.11 6.24 -19.75
C VAL A 40 -1.36 5.49 -20.86
N ARG A 41 -1.66 5.82 -22.10
CA ARG A 41 -0.94 5.22 -23.24
C ARG A 41 0.41 5.85 -23.46
N VAL A 42 0.51 7.13 -23.16
CA VAL A 42 1.71 7.94 -23.36
C VAL A 42 2.01 8.68 -22.07
N LEU A 43 3.25 8.58 -21.62
CA LEU A 43 3.73 9.33 -20.47
C LEU A 43 3.75 10.83 -20.78
N PRO A 44 3.60 11.70 -19.76
CA PRO A 44 3.91 13.11 -19.89
C PRO A 44 5.31 13.31 -20.48
N SER A 45 5.48 14.27 -21.38
CA SER A 45 6.74 14.47 -22.11
C SER A 45 7.95 14.78 -21.22
N ARG A 46 7.72 15.25 -20.00
CA ARG A 46 8.75 15.56 -19.01
C ARG A 46 8.91 14.49 -17.93
N ALA A 47 8.26 13.35 -18.07
CA ALA A 47 8.42 12.25 -17.14
C ALA A 47 9.86 11.76 -17.13
N ARG A 48 10.43 11.58 -15.93
CA ARG A 48 11.79 11.09 -15.72
C ARG A 48 11.78 9.63 -15.35
N ARG A 49 12.69 8.88 -15.94
CA ARG A 49 12.88 7.46 -15.65
C ARG A 49 13.72 7.27 -14.39
N HIS A 50 13.27 6.36 -13.52
CA HIS A 50 13.96 5.92 -12.31
C HIS A 50 13.98 4.40 -12.24
N VAL A 51 14.96 3.85 -11.54
CA VAL A 51 15.04 2.41 -11.27
C VAL A 51 15.21 2.21 -9.76
N TYR A 52 14.30 1.39 -9.19
CA TYR A 52 14.35 0.99 -7.78
C TYR A 52 14.20 -0.55 -7.73
N ASP A 53 15.14 -1.21 -7.08
CA ASP A 53 15.17 -2.68 -6.96
C ASP A 53 14.98 -3.42 -8.30
N GLY A 54 15.59 -2.90 -9.36
CA GLY A 54 15.49 -3.46 -10.71
C GLY A 54 14.17 -3.17 -11.44
N VAL A 55 13.23 -2.51 -10.81
CA VAL A 55 11.95 -2.11 -11.42
C VAL A 55 12.06 -0.69 -11.97
N THR A 56 11.60 -0.51 -13.20
CA THR A 56 11.56 0.81 -13.84
C THR A 56 10.28 1.55 -13.48
N TYR A 57 10.46 2.78 -13.04
CA TYR A 57 9.39 3.74 -12.77
C TYR A 57 9.61 5.01 -13.57
N TYR A 58 8.55 5.79 -13.74
CA TYR A 58 8.58 7.12 -14.31
C TYR A 58 7.88 8.08 -13.36
N CYS A 59 8.40 9.29 -13.22
CA CYS A 59 7.83 10.31 -12.33
C CYS A 59 7.63 11.62 -13.08
N TYR A 60 6.46 12.21 -12.90
CA TYR A 60 6.11 13.55 -13.35
C TYR A 60 5.20 14.23 -12.33
N ASN A 61 5.60 15.40 -11.84
CA ASN A 61 4.86 16.15 -10.83
C ASN A 61 4.47 15.29 -9.61
N ASP A 62 5.41 14.52 -9.09
CA ASP A 62 5.23 13.60 -7.96
C ASP A 62 4.23 12.46 -8.20
N ILE A 63 3.76 12.30 -9.43
CA ILE A 63 2.98 11.14 -9.87
C ILE A 63 3.95 10.09 -10.39
N TRP A 64 3.83 8.89 -9.84
CA TRP A 64 4.64 7.74 -10.23
C TRP A 64 3.87 6.82 -11.17
N TYR A 65 4.57 6.36 -12.20
CA TYR A 65 4.04 5.44 -13.20
C TYR A 65 4.94 4.22 -13.30
N ARG A 66 4.34 3.08 -13.59
CA ARG A 66 5.06 1.86 -13.98
C ARG A 66 4.48 1.29 -15.27
N PRO A 67 5.29 0.58 -16.10
CA PRO A 67 4.76 -0.14 -17.24
C PRO A 67 3.76 -1.22 -16.82
N TYR A 68 2.67 -1.32 -17.54
CA TYR A 68 1.64 -2.31 -17.30
C TYR A 68 0.92 -2.69 -18.58
N LYS A 69 1.15 -3.92 -19.08
CA LYS A 69 0.45 -4.48 -20.26
C LYS A 69 0.38 -3.52 -21.47
N GLY A 70 1.49 -2.90 -21.84
CA GLY A 70 1.59 -1.97 -22.96
C GLY A 70 1.11 -0.53 -22.65
N TYR A 71 0.76 -0.26 -21.41
CA TYR A 71 0.39 1.07 -20.89
C TYR A 71 1.34 1.48 -19.77
N TYR A 72 1.12 2.67 -19.25
CA TYR A 72 1.74 3.13 -18.01
C TYR A 72 0.65 3.33 -16.97
N MET A 73 0.83 2.78 -15.80
CA MET A 73 -0.14 2.81 -14.73
C MET A 73 0.36 3.67 -13.58
N VAL A 74 -0.48 4.59 -13.11
CA VAL A 74 -0.20 5.36 -11.89
C VAL A 74 -0.07 4.39 -10.73
N CYS A 75 1.04 4.49 -10.02
CA CYS A 75 1.37 3.60 -8.92
C CYS A 75 1.82 4.39 -7.69
N ARG A 76 1.85 3.71 -6.55
CA ARG A 76 2.45 4.26 -5.34
C ARG A 76 3.93 4.48 -5.53
N PRO A 77 4.52 5.45 -4.80
CA PRO A 77 5.95 5.71 -4.90
C PRO A 77 6.76 4.43 -4.63
N PRO A 78 7.89 4.26 -5.32
CA PRO A 78 8.71 3.06 -5.15
C PRO A 78 9.34 2.98 -3.76
N HIS A 79 9.49 1.77 -3.25
CA HIS A 79 10.20 1.52 -2.01
C HIS A 79 11.65 1.98 -2.12
N GLY A 80 12.17 2.61 -1.09
CA GLY A 80 13.51 3.18 -1.07
C GLY A 80 13.58 4.65 -1.49
N LEU A 81 12.50 5.23 -2.00
CA LEU A 81 12.43 6.65 -2.31
C LEU A 81 12.56 7.49 -1.04
N SER A 82 13.53 8.42 -1.05
CA SER A 82 13.65 9.45 -0.02
C SER A 82 12.77 10.64 -0.38
N LEU A 83 12.06 11.18 0.60
CA LEU A 83 11.17 12.32 0.41
C LEU A 83 11.88 13.63 0.73
N ALA A 84 11.68 14.64 -0.12
CA ALA A 84 12.09 15.97 0.16
C ALA A 84 11.21 16.64 1.25
N ALA A 85 11.77 17.57 2.01
CA ALA A 85 11.10 18.17 3.16
C ALA A 85 9.82 18.95 2.80
N ASP A 86 9.77 19.53 1.61
CA ASP A 86 8.62 20.26 1.10
C ASP A 86 7.43 19.32 0.79
N ILE A 87 7.70 18.11 0.33
CA ILE A 87 6.68 17.07 0.10
C ILE A 87 6.12 16.59 1.44
N ILE A 88 6.98 16.40 2.43
CA ILE A 88 6.60 15.93 3.76
C ILE A 88 5.56 16.84 4.41
N SER A 89 5.69 18.14 4.25
CA SER A 89 4.76 19.12 4.84
C SER A 89 3.34 19.06 4.25
N GLN A 90 3.18 18.46 3.08
CA GLN A 90 1.90 18.35 2.36
C GLN A 90 1.17 17.05 2.62
N ILE A 91 1.80 16.09 3.29
CA ILE A 91 1.24 14.77 3.55
C ILE A 91 0.52 14.77 4.89
N ALA A 92 -0.73 14.34 4.89
CA ALA A 92 -1.47 14.09 6.12
C ALA A 92 -1.06 12.73 6.71
N TRP A 93 -0.05 12.76 7.58
CA TRP A 93 0.49 11.56 8.17
C TRP A 93 -0.44 10.92 9.19
N ALA A 94 -0.62 9.61 9.10
CA ALA A 94 -1.16 8.81 10.18
C ALA A 94 -0.01 8.03 10.85
N ALA A 95 0.15 8.18 12.14
CA ALA A 95 1.06 7.35 12.91
C ALA A 95 0.60 5.89 12.87
N VAL A 96 1.53 4.99 12.65
CA VAL A 96 1.26 3.57 12.57
C VAL A 96 1.39 2.95 13.97
N LYS A 97 0.34 2.28 14.43
CA LYS A 97 0.41 1.47 15.63
C LYS A 97 1.09 0.15 15.29
N ILE A 98 2.06 -0.23 16.10
CA ILE A 98 2.70 -1.54 15.97
C ILE A 98 2.14 -2.47 17.03
N SER A 99 1.67 -3.61 16.58
CA SER A 99 1.30 -4.70 17.45
C SER A 99 2.57 -5.37 17.93
N TYR A 100 3.00 -5.03 19.14
CA TYR A 100 4.19 -5.63 19.74
C TYR A 100 3.82 -6.96 20.35
N TYR A 101 4.20 -8.00 19.74
CA TYR A 101 4.01 -9.22 20.39
C TYR A 101 4.77 -10.40 19.92
N ASN A 102 5.12 -11.25 20.83
CA ASN A 102 5.20 -12.69 20.65
C ASN A 102 3.91 -13.25 20.00
N ALA A 103 2.75 -12.74 20.43
CA ALA A 103 1.45 -13.17 19.87
C ALA A 103 1.24 -12.80 18.39
N VAL A 104 1.77 -11.69 17.90
CA VAL A 104 1.74 -11.35 16.48
C VAL A 104 2.67 -12.23 15.69
N THR A 105 3.88 -12.43 16.19
CA THR A 105 4.84 -13.37 15.60
C THR A 105 4.23 -14.76 15.53
N ASP A 106 3.56 -15.20 16.57
CA ASP A 106 2.89 -16.50 16.61
C ASP A 106 1.71 -16.56 15.65
N ALA A 107 0.88 -15.53 15.59
CA ALA A 107 -0.24 -15.46 14.65
C ALA A 107 0.22 -15.38 13.19
N LEU A 108 1.27 -14.62 12.90
CA LEU A 108 1.85 -14.49 11.57
C LEU A 108 2.60 -15.76 11.15
N SER A 109 3.27 -16.44 12.08
CA SER A 109 3.95 -17.70 11.80
C SER A 109 3.00 -18.87 11.53
N GLN A 110 1.74 -18.76 11.95
CA GLN A 110 0.71 -19.75 11.65
C GLN A 110 0.15 -19.65 10.23
N ILE A 111 0.38 -18.54 9.53
CA ILE A 111 -0.05 -18.38 8.15
C ILE A 111 1.00 -18.99 7.22
N ASN A 112 0.80 -20.27 6.93
CA ASN A 112 1.68 -21.01 6.03
C ASN A 112 1.25 -20.78 4.57
N GLU A 113 1.42 -19.57 4.08
CA GLU A 113 1.16 -19.21 2.69
C GLU A 113 2.44 -19.25 1.88
N PRO A 114 2.52 -20.08 0.84
CA PRO A 114 3.69 -20.13 -0.03
C PRO A 114 3.92 -18.79 -0.70
N GLY A 115 5.15 -18.31 -0.65
CA GLY A 115 5.57 -17.05 -1.27
C GLY A 115 5.28 -15.79 -0.44
N LEU A 116 4.62 -15.91 0.71
CA LEU A 116 4.44 -14.78 1.61
C LEU A 116 5.77 -14.42 2.29
N THR A 117 6.24 -13.21 2.05
CA THR A 117 7.45 -12.65 2.66
C THR A 117 7.05 -11.72 3.80
N GLN A 118 7.63 -11.92 4.97
CA GLN A 118 7.33 -11.15 6.17
C GLN A 118 8.57 -10.43 6.67
N ASN A 119 8.54 -9.10 6.65
CA ASN A 119 9.53 -8.24 7.28
C ASN A 119 8.87 -7.55 8.46
N TYR A 120 9.20 -7.97 9.68
CA TYR A 120 8.56 -7.48 10.89
C TYR A 120 8.93 -6.03 11.20
N ALA A 121 7.95 -5.30 11.71
CA ALA A 121 8.17 -3.95 12.21
C ALA A 121 9.18 -3.94 13.37
N SER A 122 10.08 -2.96 13.35
CA SER A 122 11.05 -2.72 14.44
C SER A 122 10.44 -1.84 15.52
N ARG A 123 10.76 -2.11 16.78
CA ARG A 123 10.35 -1.28 17.94
C ARG A 123 11.02 0.09 17.97
N ASP A 124 12.19 0.20 17.34
CA ASP A 124 13.03 1.39 17.40
C ASP A 124 12.83 2.31 16.18
N THR A 125 11.85 2.02 15.34
CA THR A 125 11.56 2.78 14.13
C THR A 125 10.16 3.40 14.22
N ASP A 126 10.07 4.67 13.90
CA ASP A 126 8.79 5.36 13.71
C ASP A 126 8.27 5.12 12.30
N TYR A 127 7.04 4.65 12.22
CA TYR A 127 6.35 4.37 10.97
C TYR A 127 5.18 5.32 10.77
N PHE A 128 4.97 5.69 9.52
CA PHE A 128 3.85 6.52 9.10
C PHE A 128 3.17 5.88 7.90
N TYR A 129 1.92 6.23 7.73
CA TYR A 129 1.08 5.63 6.69
C TYR A 129 0.20 6.68 6.02
N GLN A 130 0.10 6.59 4.70
CA GLN A 130 -0.88 7.32 3.93
C GLN A 130 -1.27 6.52 2.69
N ASP A 131 -2.55 6.21 2.58
CA ASP A 131 -3.17 5.65 1.38
C ASP A 131 -2.42 4.45 0.76
N GLY A 132 -2.03 3.51 1.61
CA GLY A 132 -1.28 2.30 1.24
C GLY A 132 0.23 2.46 1.19
N VAL A 133 0.75 3.65 1.38
CA VAL A 133 2.18 3.93 1.42
C VAL A 133 2.67 3.99 2.86
N PHE A 134 3.70 3.20 3.17
CA PHE A 134 4.39 3.25 4.45
C PHE A 134 5.69 4.01 4.35
N TYR A 135 5.99 4.75 5.40
CA TYR A 135 7.21 5.55 5.52
C TYR A 135 7.90 5.24 6.84
N SER A 136 9.22 5.26 6.82
CA SER A 136 10.03 5.30 8.03
C SER A 136 10.76 6.64 8.11
N LYS A 137 11.00 7.08 9.34
CA LYS A 137 11.81 8.27 9.62
C LYS A 137 13.12 7.83 10.23
N ASN A 138 14.25 8.29 9.67
CA ASN A 138 15.55 8.00 10.23
C ASN A 138 15.92 8.97 11.36
N ALA A 139 17.09 8.75 12.00
CA ALA A 139 17.58 9.58 13.10
C ALA A 139 17.88 11.05 12.68
N TRP A 140 18.08 11.31 11.39
CA TRP A 140 18.30 12.65 10.85
C TRP A 140 17.02 13.37 10.41
N GLY A 141 15.86 12.74 10.61
CA GLY A 141 14.57 13.30 10.24
C GLY A 141 14.21 13.14 8.77
N GLU A 142 14.91 12.31 8.04
CA GLU A 142 14.57 11.99 6.65
C GLU A 142 13.53 10.88 6.58
N TYR A 143 12.55 11.06 5.70
CA TYR A 143 11.52 10.07 5.45
C TYR A 143 11.83 9.27 4.19
N ARG A 144 11.59 7.98 4.28
CA ARG A 144 11.76 7.06 3.15
C ARG A 144 10.53 6.17 2.98
N VAL A 145 10.13 5.96 1.73
CA VAL A 145 9.12 4.95 1.40
C VAL A 145 9.68 3.57 1.66
N ILE A 146 8.96 2.76 2.41
CA ILE A 146 9.37 1.42 2.79
C ILE A 146 8.35 0.36 2.39
N THR A 147 8.80 -0.87 2.28
CA THR A 147 7.91 -2.02 2.22
C THR A 147 7.08 -2.09 3.48
N PRO A 148 5.74 -2.24 3.38
CA PRO A 148 4.89 -2.32 4.57
C PRO A 148 5.36 -3.40 5.54
N PRO A 149 5.68 -3.02 6.80
CA PRO A 149 6.24 -3.96 7.77
C PRO A 149 5.16 -4.83 8.39
N ALA A 150 5.43 -6.14 8.50
CA ALA A 150 4.52 -7.07 9.14
C ALA A 150 4.29 -6.70 10.61
N GLY A 151 3.05 -6.73 11.04
CA GLY A 151 2.60 -6.32 12.38
C GLY A 151 2.18 -4.86 12.48
N ALA A 152 2.34 -4.05 11.42
CA ALA A 152 1.83 -2.69 11.39
C ALA A 152 0.30 -2.68 11.31
N LEU A 153 -0.33 -1.83 12.12
CA LEU A 153 -1.78 -1.66 12.19
C LEU A 153 -2.18 -0.31 11.60
N VAL A 154 -3.07 -0.33 10.64
CA VAL A 154 -3.64 0.88 10.03
C VAL A 154 -5.16 0.86 10.13
N GLU A 155 -5.78 2.02 10.20
CA GLU A 155 -7.22 2.14 10.41
C GLU A 155 -8.04 1.97 9.12
N SER A 156 -7.42 2.22 7.98
CA SER A 156 -8.08 2.15 6.68
C SER A 156 -7.14 1.67 5.58
N LEU A 157 -7.72 1.05 4.57
CA LEU A 157 -7.03 0.71 3.33
C LEU A 157 -7.45 1.66 2.21
N PRO A 158 -6.59 1.84 1.18
CA PRO A 158 -6.98 2.53 -0.04
C PRO A 158 -8.15 1.80 -0.73
N GLU A 159 -8.93 2.55 -1.49
CA GLU A 159 -10.12 2.00 -2.17
C GLU A 159 -9.78 1.01 -3.30
N ASP A 160 -8.55 1.00 -3.76
CA ASP A 160 -8.05 0.09 -4.80
C ASP A 160 -7.56 -1.27 -4.25
N PHE A 161 -7.95 -1.65 -3.04
CA PHE A 161 -7.63 -2.96 -2.50
C PHE A 161 -8.38 -4.09 -3.24
N ASP A 162 -7.76 -5.25 -3.29
CA ASP A 162 -8.38 -6.50 -3.73
C ASP A 162 -8.66 -7.42 -2.54
N VAL A 163 -9.60 -8.34 -2.70
CA VAL A 163 -9.81 -9.43 -1.77
C VAL A 163 -9.17 -10.69 -2.34
N VAL A 164 -8.35 -11.34 -1.54
CA VAL A 164 -7.65 -12.57 -1.93
C VAL A 164 -7.97 -13.68 -0.93
N THR A 165 -8.09 -14.91 -1.43
CA THR A 165 -8.22 -16.09 -0.57
C THR A 165 -6.86 -16.75 -0.48
N LEU A 166 -6.36 -16.94 0.72
CA LEU A 166 -5.11 -17.65 0.96
C LEU A 166 -5.34 -19.15 1.15
N ARG A 167 -4.25 -19.88 1.31
CA ARG A 167 -4.26 -21.35 1.40
C ARG A 167 -5.08 -21.89 2.58
N ASP A 168 -5.24 -21.11 3.63
CA ASP A 168 -6.07 -21.44 4.78
C ASP A 168 -7.58 -21.36 4.51
N GLY A 169 -7.98 -20.93 3.31
CA GLY A 169 -9.35 -20.75 2.89
C GLY A 169 -10.02 -19.46 3.37
N ASN A 170 -9.28 -18.61 4.08
CA ASN A 170 -9.79 -17.34 4.58
C ASN A 170 -9.56 -16.21 3.55
N GLU A 171 -10.43 -15.21 3.61
CA GLU A 171 -10.29 -13.98 2.82
C GLU A 171 -9.42 -12.97 3.53
N TYR A 172 -8.54 -12.35 2.75
CA TYR A 172 -7.64 -11.29 3.15
C TYR A 172 -7.75 -10.11 2.20
N TYR A 173 -7.16 -8.99 2.58
CA TYR A 173 -7.15 -7.78 1.77
C TYR A 173 -5.75 -7.56 1.20
N LYS A 174 -5.66 -7.19 -0.07
CA LYS A 174 -4.38 -6.98 -0.75
C LYS A 174 -4.35 -5.60 -1.37
N VAL A 175 -3.30 -4.85 -1.08
CA VAL A 175 -2.99 -3.56 -1.71
C VAL A 175 -1.61 -3.68 -2.35
N ASP A 176 -1.54 -3.55 -3.67
CA ASP A 176 -0.36 -3.93 -4.45
C ASP A 176 0.07 -5.36 -4.09
N ASP A 177 1.26 -5.54 -3.53
CA ASP A 177 1.74 -6.86 -3.12
C ASP A 177 1.56 -7.15 -1.62
N THR A 178 1.02 -6.21 -0.86
CA THR A 178 0.88 -6.33 0.60
C THR A 178 -0.46 -6.90 0.99
N VAL A 179 -0.43 -7.92 1.82
CA VAL A 179 -1.61 -8.62 2.36
C VAL A 179 -1.90 -8.15 3.78
N TYR A 180 -3.17 -7.88 4.04
CA TYR A 180 -3.68 -7.41 5.34
C TYR A 180 -4.77 -8.35 5.86
N LYS A 181 -4.85 -8.46 7.18
CA LYS A 181 -6.00 -9.04 7.86
C LYS A 181 -6.67 -8.02 8.77
N ILE A 182 -7.93 -8.26 9.13
CA ILE A 182 -8.58 -7.47 10.17
C ILE A 182 -8.19 -8.03 11.53
N THR A 183 -7.74 -7.14 12.42
CA THR A 183 -7.31 -7.44 13.78
C THR A 183 -7.98 -6.49 14.76
N ILE A 184 -8.41 -6.98 15.91
CA ILE A 184 -8.91 -6.16 17.01
C ILE A 184 -7.75 -5.87 17.96
N SER A 185 -7.50 -4.59 18.21
CA SER A 185 -6.54 -4.13 19.20
C SER A 185 -7.19 -3.06 20.08
N ASP A 186 -7.13 -3.24 21.39
CA ASP A 186 -7.78 -2.36 22.37
C ASP A 186 -9.27 -2.10 22.06
N GLY A 187 -9.99 -3.15 21.62
CA GLY A 187 -11.41 -3.08 21.26
C GLY A 187 -11.71 -2.38 19.93
N LYS A 188 -10.70 -1.96 19.18
CA LYS A 188 -10.83 -1.25 17.91
C LYS A 188 -10.33 -2.11 16.74
N PRO A 189 -11.03 -2.13 15.60
CA PRO A 189 -10.59 -2.86 14.42
C PRO A 189 -9.47 -2.10 13.68
N TYR A 190 -8.48 -2.86 13.22
CA TYR A 190 -7.38 -2.40 12.38
C TYR A 190 -7.18 -3.37 11.21
N PHE A 191 -6.55 -2.87 10.16
CA PHE A 191 -5.92 -3.72 9.16
C PHE A 191 -4.46 -3.94 9.56
N GLU A 192 -4.08 -5.20 9.72
CA GLU A 192 -2.72 -5.60 10.10
C GLU A 192 -1.97 -6.12 8.88
N VAL A 193 -0.79 -5.59 8.65
CA VAL A 193 0.10 -6.09 7.61
C VAL A 193 0.56 -7.50 7.97
N LEU A 194 0.31 -8.45 7.08
CA LEU A 194 0.83 -9.81 7.18
C LEU A 194 2.19 -9.96 6.50
N GLY A 195 2.35 -9.38 5.34
CA GLY A 195 3.54 -9.45 4.53
C GLY A 195 3.25 -9.19 3.06
N GLN A 196 4.20 -9.49 2.18
CA GLN A 196 4.10 -9.32 0.75
C GLN A 196 3.93 -10.66 0.05
N LEU A 197 3.01 -10.70 -0.88
CA LEU A 197 2.73 -11.85 -1.73
C LEU A 197 2.92 -11.41 -3.18
N TYR A 198 4.07 -11.74 -3.74
CA TYR A 198 4.41 -11.47 -5.14
C TYR A 198 3.84 -12.58 -6.02
N VAL A 199 2.96 -12.21 -6.91
CA VAL A 199 2.30 -13.14 -7.84
C VAL A 199 2.69 -12.83 -9.28
#